data_f674ea419f281187a13bd426e0a1013d
#
_entry.id   f674ea419f281187a13bd426e0a1013d
#
_cell.length_a   1.000
_cell.length_b   1.000
_cell.length_c   1.000
_cell.angle_alpha   90.00
_cell.angle_beta   90.00
_cell.angle_gamma   90.00
#
_symmetry.space_group_name_H-M   'P 1'
#
loop_
_entity.id
_entity.type
_entity.pdbx_description
1 polymer ?
#
loop_
_entity_poly.entity_id
_entity_poly.type
_entity_poly.pdbx_seq_one_letter_code
_entity_poly.pdbx_strand_id
1 'polypeptide(L)'
;MSILFINGSPNKNGNTVGLAGKEYDTLHLVDYKIYSYGQEYADDQFMEVVGKMKEADVVVLGSPLYWHSMSGAVRNLLDRSYGVVSEGTFRGKKLFFVFQGASPTKEQLAAGDYTAGRYAGLYGFDYQGMVTNKKEAQKLSGKL
;
A
#
# COMPACT_ATOMS: atom_id res chain seq x y z
N MET A 1 1.68 -16.53 10.37
CA MET A 1 2.14 -15.42 9.50
C MET A 1 1.08 -14.35 9.47
N SER A 2 1.42 -13.13 9.82
CA SER A 2 0.47 -12.02 9.83
C SER A 2 0.50 -11.25 8.51
N ILE A 3 -0.69 -10.97 7.97
CA ILE A 3 -0.87 -10.27 6.70
C ILE A 3 -1.70 -9.03 6.99
N LEU A 4 -1.15 -7.86 6.68
CA LEU A 4 -1.83 -6.58 6.81
C LEU A 4 -2.20 -6.07 5.41
N PHE A 5 -3.48 -5.86 5.17
CA PHE A 5 -3.93 -5.13 3.99
C PHE A 5 -4.14 -3.66 4.33
N ILE A 6 -3.44 -2.78 3.64
CA ILE A 6 -3.61 -1.33 3.75
C ILE A 6 -4.48 -0.87 2.58
N ASN A 7 -5.70 -0.43 2.90
CA ASN A 7 -6.66 0.04 1.91
C ASN A 7 -6.53 1.55 1.70
N GLY A 8 -6.05 1.93 0.52
CA GLY A 8 -5.91 3.34 0.12
C GLY A 8 -7.16 3.93 -0.53
N SER A 9 -8.24 3.15 -0.65
CA SER A 9 -9.52 3.63 -1.13
C SER A 9 -10.35 4.20 0.02
N PRO A 10 -11.14 5.26 -0.20
CA PRO A 10 -12.13 5.70 0.79
C PRO A 10 -13.29 4.71 0.95
N ASN A 11 -13.44 3.78 0.02
CA ASN A 11 -14.51 2.77 0.03
C ASN A 11 -14.03 1.50 0.75
N LYS A 12 -14.63 1.20 1.90
CA LYS A 12 -14.24 0.04 2.71
C LYS A 12 -14.66 -1.30 2.09
N ASN A 13 -15.59 -1.29 1.15
CA ASN A 13 -16.08 -2.49 0.45
C ASN A 13 -16.03 -2.30 -1.08
N GLY A 14 -15.09 -1.51 -1.57
CA GLY A 14 -14.96 -1.22 -3.00
C GLY A 14 -14.09 -2.23 -3.74
N ASN A 15 -13.72 -1.86 -4.98
CA ASN A 15 -12.96 -2.73 -5.87
C ASN A 15 -11.54 -3.03 -5.37
N THR A 16 -10.90 -2.08 -4.71
CA THR A 16 -9.56 -2.29 -4.15
C THR A 16 -9.57 -3.40 -3.08
N VAL A 17 -10.51 -3.33 -2.15
CA VAL A 17 -10.69 -4.37 -1.12
C VAL A 17 -11.08 -5.70 -1.76
N GLY A 18 -11.94 -5.65 -2.78
CA GLY A 18 -12.38 -6.84 -3.49
C GLY A 18 -11.23 -7.60 -4.16
N LEU A 19 -10.22 -6.88 -4.67
CA LEU A 19 -9.05 -7.51 -5.26
C LEU A 19 -8.10 -8.08 -4.21
N ALA A 20 -7.89 -7.36 -3.12
CA ALA A 20 -6.95 -7.80 -2.08
C ALA A 20 -7.42 -9.04 -1.31
N GLY A 21 -8.75 -9.20 -1.18
CA GLY A 21 -9.34 -10.26 -0.40
C GLY A 21 -9.78 -9.79 0.98
N LYS A 22 -10.77 -10.49 1.55
CA LYS A 22 -11.38 -10.08 2.83
C LYS A 22 -10.81 -10.82 4.04
N GLU A 23 -9.83 -11.69 3.82
CA GLU A 23 -9.31 -12.60 4.85
C GLU A 23 -8.17 -12.02 5.67
N TYR A 24 -7.73 -10.80 5.35
CA TYR A 24 -6.58 -10.17 5.99
C TYR A 24 -7.02 -9.13 7.01
N ASP A 25 -6.16 -8.88 7.99
CA ASP A 25 -6.32 -7.71 8.83
C ASP A 25 -6.25 -6.46 7.94
N THR A 26 -7.29 -5.65 7.97
CA THR A 26 -7.40 -4.50 7.08
C THR A 26 -7.28 -3.20 7.85
N LEU A 27 -6.39 -2.33 7.36
CA LEU A 27 -6.24 -0.96 7.83
C LEU A 27 -6.77 -0.05 6.72
N HIS A 28 -7.82 0.70 7.04
CA HIS A 28 -8.40 1.67 6.10
C HIS A 28 -7.74 3.04 6.31
N LEU A 29 -6.98 3.51 5.33
CA LEU A 29 -6.30 4.80 5.45
C LEU A 29 -7.27 5.96 5.67
N VAL A 30 -8.52 5.84 5.20
CA VAL A 30 -9.56 6.85 5.41
C VAL A 30 -9.87 7.07 6.90
N ASP A 31 -9.58 6.11 7.75
CA ASP A 31 -9.80 6.20 9.21
C ASP A 31 -8.62 6.84 9.96
N TYR A 32 -7.53 7.17 9.27
CA TYR A 32 -6.32 7.68 9.87
C TYR A 32 -6.01 9.09 9.38
N LYS A 33 -5.51 9.93 10.28
CA LYS A 33 -5.03 11.27 9.93
C LYS A 33 -3.55 11.18 9.57
N ILE A 34 -3.29 11.12 8.28
CA ILE A 34 -1.93 11.14 7.74
C ILE A 34 -1.81 12.38 6.88
N TYR A 35 -1.16 13.40 7.43
CA TYR A 35 -1.00 14.68 6.74
C TYR A 35 0.08 14.59 5.67
N SER A 36 0.10 15.59 4.80
CA SER A 36 1.09 15.64 3.71
C SER A 36 2.49 15.91 4.26
N TYR A 37 3.48 15.49 3.51
CA TYR A 37 4.89 15.77 3.83
C TYR A 37 5.08 17.28 4.05
N GLY A 38 5.74 17.63 5.14
CA GLY A 38 5.96 19.00 5.53
C GLY A 38 4.92 19.59 6.48
N GLN A 39 3.78 18.92 6.67
CA GLN A 39 2.79 19.31 7.66
C GLN A 39 3.08 18.63 9.00
N GLU A 40 2.98 19.40 10.08
CA GLU A 40 3.21 18.90 11.44
C GLU A 40 2.01 19.25 12.31
N TYR A 41 1.20 18.22 12.63
CA TYR A 41 0.02 18.36 13.48
C TYR A 41 0.06 17.31 14.58
N ALA A 42 -0.38 17.70 15.78
CA ALA A 42 -0.32 16.84 16.97
C ALA A 42 -1.17 15.59 16.86
N ASP A 43 -2.23 15.60 16.03
CA ASP A 43 -3.14 14.49 15.84
C ASP A 43 -2.74 13.57 14.67
N ASP A 44 -1.57 13.74 14.10
CA ASP A 44 -1.07 12.90 13.00
C ASP A 44 -0.86 11.45 13.47
N GLN A 45 -1.31 10.51 12.66
CA GLN A 45 -1.29 9.07 12.98
C GLN A 45 -0.36 8.25 12.09
N PHE A 46 0.57 8.91 11.40
CA PHE A 46 1.49 8.21 10.50
C PHE A 46 2.29 7.13 11.23
N MET A 47 2.82 7.43 12.41
CA MET A 47 3.64 6.44 13.15
C MET A 47 2.83 5.26 13.67
N GLU A 48 1.54 5.42 13.89
CA GLU A 48 0.65 4.29 14.22
C GLU A 48 0.57 3.31 13.07
N VAL A 49 0.45 3.82 11.85
CA VAL A 49 0.39 2.98 10.64
C VAL A 49 1.73 2.27 10.42
N VAL A 50 2.85 2.99 10.58
CA VAL A 50 4.19 2.39 10.49
C VAL A 50 4.36 1.27 11.52
N GLY A 51 3.87 1.48 12.75
CA GLY A 51 3.91 0.45 13.79
C GLY A 51 3.18 -0.83 13.39
N LYS A 52 2.00 -0.69 12.79
CA LYS A 52 1.23 -1.84 12.27
C LYS A 52 1.95 -2.54 11.12
N MET A 53 2.60 -1.79 10.25
CA MET A 53 3.40 -2.37 9.17
C MET A 53 4.59 -3.17 9.73
N LYS A 54 5.20 -2.68 10.79
CA LYS A 54 6.32 -3.39 11.45
C LYS A 54 5.89 -4.72 12.09
N GLU A 55 4.66 -4.81 12.56
CA GLU A 55 4.12 -6.01 13.20
C GLU A 55 3.74 -7.10 12.19
N ALA A 56 3.49 -6.73 10.93
CA ALA A 56 3.07 -7.68 9.91
C ALA A 56 4.27 -8.37 9.25
N ASP A 57 4.09 -9.60 8.83
CA ASP A 57 5.07 -10.32 8.01
C ASP A 57 4.93 -9.98 6.53
N VAL A 58 3.69 -9.73 6.11
CA VAL A 58 3.35 -9.38 4.74
C VAL A 58 2.45 -8.15 4.75
N VAL A 59 2.77 -7.18 3.91
CA VAL A 59 1.94 -5.99 3.68
C VAL A 59 1.39 -6.07 2.26
N VAL A 60 0.08 -5.95 2.14
CA VAL A 60 -0.60 -5.79 0.86
C VAL A 60 -1.08 -4.34 0.80
N LEU A 61 -0.46 -3.53 -0.04
CA LEU A 61 -0.81 -2.13 -0.21
C LEU A 61 -1.74 -1.99 -1.40
N GLY A 62 -2.97 -1.55 -1.16
CA GLY A 62 -3.96 -1.36 -2.19
C GLY A 62 -4.28 0.10 -2.46
N SER A 63 -4.32 0.48 -3.72
CA SER A 63 -4.69 1.82 -4.16
C SER A 63 -5.64 1.78 -5.34
N PRO A 64 -6.69 2.60 -5.33
CA PRO A 64 -7.36 2.93 -6.59
C PRO A 64 -6.46 3.83 -7.42
N LEU A 65 -6.73 3.84 -8.73
CA LEU A 65 -6.07 4.74 -9.67
C LEU A 65 -6.91 6.01 -9.79
N TYR A 66 -6.43 7.10 -9.20
CA TYR A 66 -7.04 8.43 -9.26
C TYR A 66 -6.11 9.38 -9.99
N TRP A 67 -6.64 10.12 -10.97
CA TRP A 67 -5.85 11.11 -11.70
C TRP A 67 -4.50 10.54 -12.16
N HIS A 68 -4.55 9.39 -12.81
CA HIS A 68 -3.41 8.72 -13.45
C HIS A 68 -2.35 8.15 -12.48
N SER A 69 -2.62 8.12 -11.17
CA SER A 69 -1.64 7.68 -10.17
C SER A 69 -2.32 7.03 -8.96
N MET A 70 -1.55 6.77 -7.92
CA MET A 70 -2.04 6.29 -6.64
C MET A 70 -2.98 7.31 -6.00
N SER A 71 -3.89 6.84 -5.14
CA SER A 71 -4.72 7.74 -4.34
C SER A 71 -3.86 8.65 -3.46
N GLY A 72 -4.38 9.82 -3.12
CA GLY A 72 -3.68 10.75 -2.22
C GLY A 72 -3.35 10.13 -0.87
N ALA A 73 -4.22 9.27 -0.35
CA ALA A 73 -3.97 8.58 0.90
C ALA A 73 -2.73 7.68 0.84
N VAL A 74 -2.61 6.89 -0.22
CA VAL A 74 -1.42 6.05 -0.42
C VAL A 74 -0.18 6.91 -0.67
N ARG A 75 -0.32 7.93 -1.49
CA ARG A 75 0.80 8.83 -1.78
C ARG A 75 1.32 9.51 -0.51
N ASN A 76 0.43 9.97 0.36
CA ASN A 76 0.84 10.55 1.64
C ASN A 76 1.58 9.53 2.52
N LEU A 77 1.12 8.29 2.55
CA LEU A 77 1.80 7.24 3.31
C LEU A 77 3.24 7.06 2.80
N LEU A 78 3.44 7.00 1.49
CA LEU A 78 4.76 6.85 0.90
C LEU A 78 5.63 8.09 1.15
N ASP A 79 5.11 9.28 0.86
CA ASP A 79 5.84 10.53 1.01
C ASP A 79 6.27 10.77 2.46
N ARG A 80 5.41 10.45 3.42
CA ARG A 80 5.69 10.63 4.84
C ARG A 80 6.78 9.71 5.37
N SER A 81 7.03 8.60 4.70
CA SER A 81 8.14 7.72 5.05
C SER A 81 9.50 8.39 4.82
N TYR A 82 9.57 9.35 3.90
CA TYR A 82 10.81 10.03 3.55
C TYR A 82 11.39 10.79 4.76
N GLY A 83 12.64 10.49 5.09
CA GLY A 83 13.34 11.14 6.20
C GLY A 83 12.90 10.72 7.61
N VAL A 84 11.88 9.88 7.74
CA VAL A 84 11.33 9.43 9.03
C VAL A 84 11.54 7.93 9.24
N VAL A 85 11.25 7.14 8.21
CA VAL A 85 11.45 5.68 8.25
C VAL A 85 12.88 5.39 7.79
N SER A 86 13.62 4.62 8.58
CA SER A 86 15.00 4.26 8.25
C SER A 86 15.05 3.22 7.12
N GLU A 87 16.09 3.27 6.31
CA GLU A 87 16.34 2.25 5.30
C GLU A 87 16.38 0.87 5.95
N GLY A 88 15.76 -0.10 5.30
CA GLY A 88 15.76 -1.47 5.81
C GLY A 88 14.84 -1.73 6.99
N THR A 89 13.99 -0.77 7.40
CA THR A 89 13.06 -0.93 8.52
C THR A 89 12.15 -2.15 8.35
N PHE A 90 11.77 -2.46 7.12
CA PHE A 90 10.85 -3.57 6.82
C PHE A 90 11.58 -4.80 6.27
N ARG A 91 12.86 -4.93 6.56
CA ARG A 91 13.66 -6.07 6.10
C ARG A 91 13.04 -7.40 6.53
N GLY A 92 12.97 -8.34 5.61
CA GLY A 92 12.40 -9.67 5.84
C GLY A 92 10.89 -9.74 5.62
N LYS A 93 10.24 -8.62 5.33
CA LYS A 93 8.80 -8.55 5.06
C LYS A 93 8.55 -8.50 3.56
N LYS A 94 7.41 -9.04 3.14
CA LYS A 94 6.98 -9.01 1.73
C LYS A 94 6.01 -7.85 1.50
N LEU A 95 6.10 -7.23 0.33
CA LEU A 95 5.14 -6.20 -0.11
C LEU A 95 4.51 -6.61 -1.42
N PHE A 96 3.18 -6.66 -1.44
CA PHE A 96 2.38 -6.78 -2.66
C PHE A 96 1.68 -5.45 -2.90
N PHE A 97 1.53 -5.08 -4.16
CA PHE A 97 0.83 -3.85 -4.54
C PHE A 97 -0.40 -4.18 -5.38
N VAL A 98 -1.58 -3.77 -4.89
CA VAL A 98 -2.85 -3.91 -5.60
C VAL A 98 -3.20 -2.56 -6.19
N PHE A 99 -3.30 -2.47 -7.51
CA PHE A 99 -3.54 -1.20 -8.19
C PHE A 99 -4.62 -1.40 -9.25
N GLN A 100 -5.73 -0.68 -9.13
CA GLN A 100 -6.88 -0.87 -10.00
C GLN A 100 -7.60 0.45 -10.29
N GLY A 101 -8.25 0.51 -11.43
CA GLY A 101 -9.05 1.65 -11.87
C GLY A 101 -10.03 1.24 -12.95
N ALA A 102 -10.83 2.21 -13.44
CA ALA A 102 -11.88 1.95 -14.42
C ALA A 102 -11.32 1.55 -15.79
N SER A 103 -10.25 2.21 -16.23
CA SER A 103 -9.64 1.96 -17.54
C SER A 103 -8.16 2.34 -17.50
N PRO A 104 -7.34 1.60 -16.73
CA PRO A 104 -5.94 1.96 -16.59
C PRO A 104 -5.17 1.70 -17.88
N THR A 105 -4.25 2.60 -18.24
CA THR A 105 -3.29 2.37 -19.31
C THR A 105 -2.10 1.56 -18.79
N LYS A 106 -1.37 0.94 -19.71
CA LYS A 106 -0.13 0.22 -19.35
C LYS A 106 0.88 1.15 -18.68
N GLU A 107 0.97 2.38 -19.16
CA GLU A 107 1.89 3.39 -18.64
C GLU A 107 1.54 3.78 -17.20
N GLN A 108 0.25 3.95 -16.91
CA GLN A 108 -0.21 4.26 -15.56
C GLN A 108 0.11 3.13 -14.58
N LEU A 109 -0.18 1.90 -14.98
CA LEU A 109 0.11 0.73 -14.15
C LEU A 109 1.60 0.54 -13.94
N ALA A 110 2.40 0.69 -14.99
CA ALA A 110 3.85 0.58 -14.91
C ALA A 110 4.46 1.65 -13.99
N ALA A 111 3.94 2.87 -14.02
CA ALA A 111 4.38 3.95 -13.13
C ALA A 111 4.09 3.63 -11.66
N GLY A 112 2.92 3.09 -11.37
CA GLY A 112 2.56 2.64 -10.02
C GLY A 112 3.44 1.51 -9.52
N ASP A 113 3.66 0.51 -10.36
CA ASP A 113 4.54 -0.62 -10.07
C ASP A 113 5.98 -0.15 -9.78
N TYR A 114 6.49 0.76 -10.61
CA TYR A 114 7.82 1.35 -10.42
C TYR A 114 7.92 2.04 -9.06
N THR A 115 6.94 2.88 -8.71
CA THR A 115 6.93 3.61 -7.44
C THR A 115 6.89 2.63 -6.25
N ALA A 116 6.00 1.66 -6.28
CA ALA A 116 5.87 0.67 -5.20
C ALA A 116 7.14 -0.16 -5.05
N GLY A 117 7.75 -0.58 -6.16
CA GLY A 117 9.00 -1.33 -6.15
C GLY A 117 10.18 -0.54 -5.60
N ARG A 118 10.27 0.74 -5.94
CA ARG A 118 11.32 1.63 -5.40
C ARG A 118 11.15 1.87 -3.92
N TYR A 119 9.90 2.11 -3.48
CA TYR A 119 9.58 2.25 -2.05
C TYR A 119 9.99 0.98 -1.29
N ALA A 120 9.58 -0.17 -1.79
CA ALA A 120 9.90 -1.46 -1.18
C ALA A 120 11.41 -1.65 -1.05
N GLY A 121 12.16 -1.39 -2.12
CA GLY A 121 13.61 -1.57 -2.15
C GLY A 121 14.33 -0.71 -1.12
N LEU A 122 13.95 0.57 -1.02
CA LEU A 122 14.59 1.49 -0.08
C LEU A 122 14.34 1.08 1.38
N TYR A 123 13.11 0.68 1.70
CA TYR A 123 12.74 0.39 3.09
C TYR A 123 12.87 -1.09 3.48
N GLY A 124 13.39 -1.91 2.58
CA GLY A 124 13.80 -3.28 2.91
C GLY A 124 12.77 -4.37 2.62
N PHE A 125 11.60 -4.03 2.08
CA PHE A 125 10.63 -5.03 1.67
C PHE A 125 11.15 -5.87 0.51
N ASP A 126 10.81 -7.15 0.52
CA ASP A 126 10.91 -8.02 -0.64
C ASP A 126 9.64 -7.79 -1.50
N TYR A 127 9.81 -7.05 -2.60
CA TYR A 127 8.67 -6.67 -3.46
C TYR A 127 8.21 -7.84 -4.30
N GLN A 128 6.94 -8.20 -4.16
CA GLN A 128 6.34 -9.36 -4.83
C GLN A 128 5.62 -9.01 -6.13
N GLY A 129 5.53 -7.73 -6.46
CA GLY A 129 4.91 -7.29 -7.69
C GLY A 129 3.52 -6.70 -7.52
N MET A 130 2.91 -6.37 -8.64
CA MET A 130 1.64 -5.66 -8.72
C MET A 130 0.51 -6.61 -9.15
N VAL A 131 -0.65 -6.41 -8.53
CA VAL A 131 -1.90 -7.12 -8.83
C VAL A 131 -2.89 -6.09 -9.38
N THR A 132 -3.41 -6.31 -10.57
CA THR A 132 -4.33 -5.37 -11.23
C THR A 132 -5.70 -5.94 -11.54
N ASN A 133 -5.89 -7.25 -11.37
CA ASN A 133 -7.15 -7.93 -11.70
C ASN A 133 -7.34 -9.17 -10.85
N LYS A 134 -8.54 -9.77 -10.93
CA LYS A 134 -8.90 -10.95 -10.13
C LYS A 134 -8.01 -12.16 -10.38
N LYS A 135 -7.57 -12.38 -11.61
CA LYS A 135 -6.71 -13.50 -11.96
C LYS A 135 -5.36 -13.39 -11.26
N GLU A 136 -4.77 -12.17 -11.26
CA GLU A 136 -3.52 -11.91 -10.55
C GLU A 136 -3.70 -11.98 -9.04
N ALA A 137 -4.87 -11.55 -8.53
CA ALA A 137 -5.19 -11.64 -7.11
C ALA A 137 -5.25 -13.08 -6.62
N GLN A 138 -5.76 -14.00 -7.42
CA GLN A 138 -5.76 -15.43 -7.10
C GLN A 138 -4.34 -15.99 -7.00
N LYS A 139 -3.43 -15.54 -7.88
CA LYS A 139 -2.02 -15.91 -7.80
C LYS A 139 -1.35 -15.38 -6.54
N LEU A 140 -1.76 -14.20 -6.10
CA LEU A 140 -1.26 -13.61 -4.87
C LEU A 140 -1.60 -14.48 -3.67
N SER A 141 -2.83 -14.96 -3.57
CA SER A 141 -3.25 -15.88 -2.50
C SER A 141 -2.36 -17.12 -2.44
N GLY A 142 -1.92 -17.63 -3.57
CA GLY A 142 -1.02 -18.78 -3.64
C GLY A 142 0.41 -18.50 -3.23
N LYS A 143 0.83 -17.23 -3.21
CA LYS A 143 2.19 -16.80 -2.79
C LYS A 143 2.29 -16.47 -1.31
N LEU A 144 1.17 -16.37 -0.66
CA LEU A 144 1.07 -16.11 0.78
C LEU A 144 1.08 -17.42 1.55
#